data_6260bfb0ce2d98b5558ab3e1a8e429b9
#
_entry.id   6260bfb0ce2d98b5558ab3e1a8e429b9
#
_cell.length_a   1.000
_cell.length_b   1.000
_cell.length_c   1.000
_cell.angle_alpha   90.00
_cell.angle_beta   90.00
_cell.angle_gamma   90.00
#
_symmetry.space_group_name_H-M   'P 1'
#
loop_
_entity.id
_entity.type
_entity.pdbx_description
1 polymer ?
#
loop_
_entity_poly.entity_id
_entity_poly.type
_entity_poly.pdbx_seq_one_letter_code
_entity_poly.pdbx_strand_id
1 'polypeptide(L)'
;MSARATLGGGIGLLVLAGIWQFGVSPRWTQRVPPGWSTRVQYVGSANAPDPVTGAFRGSGKVEHYERAQHVISEAGRPDWIELEERYTDGDPVTGNPVFEYVTRDTIDPRTGAHTDARHRGAIALFPRKVEPRTYRFRSNYVSGIALKFERRDVLEGLPTFVFSYRGPLDQTVAYANSRGTFGGLRVAAGQVIRCLDDQFYYRIWVEPATGEQVKLEEGCPSGDYIHDSVTGRPLAAIAQWTGVTAGDDLTTRILEIRAERWKYLWGSRYIGLTLALAGAVLTAVGMRPRTGRG
;
A
#
# COMPACT_ATOMS: atom_id res chain seq x y z
N MET A 1 4.65 -49.33 16.44
CA MET A 1 3.33 -48.72 16.20
C MET A 1 2.46 -49.71 15.45
N SER A 2 1.16 -49.85 15.82
CA SER A 2 0.25 -50.71 15.07
C SER A 2 -0.16 -50.03 13.73
N ALA A 3 -0.41 -50.82 12.68
CA ALA A 3 -0.81 -50.32 11.37
C ALA A 3 -2.06 -49.41 11.47
N ARG A 4 -2.98 -49.77 12.38
CA ARG A 4 -4.22 -48.96 12.65
C ARG A 4 -3.88 -47.58 13.24
N ALA A 5 -2.89 -47.50 14.14
CA ALA A 5 -2.48 -46.18 14.71
C ALA A 5 -1.79 -45.31 13.64
N THR A 6 -0.98 -45.92 12.74
CA THR A 6 -0.33 -45.20 11.64
C THR A 6 -1.37 -44.69 10.61
N LEU A 7 -2.34 -45.50 10.28
CA LEU A 7 -3.42 -45.13 9.36
C LEU A 7 -4.28 -43.98 9.95
N GLY A 8 -4.68 -44.12 11.23
CA GLY A 8 -5.44 -43.09 11.91
C GLY A 8 -4.69 -41.75 12.02
N GLY A 9 -3.38 -41.81 12.31
CA GLY A 9 -2.53 -40.62 12.33
C GLY A 9 -2.42 -39.94 10.96
N GLY A 10 -2.30 -40.72 9.89
CA GLY A 10 -2.26 -40.22 8.51
C GLY A 10 -3.55 -39.47 8.12
N ILE A 11 -4.71 -40.08 8.37
CA ILE A 11 -6.01 -39.46 8.11
C ILE A 11 -6.19 -38.19 8.95
N GLY A 12 -5.79 -38.21 10.23
CA GLY A 12 -5.85 -37.03 11.09
C GLY A 12 -5.05 -35.84 10.54
N LEU A 13 -3.86 -36.07 9.99
CA LEU A 13 -3.05 -35.01 9.36
C LEU A 13 -3.68 -34.48 8.06
N LEU A 14 -4.33 -35.34 7.26
CA LEU A 14 -5.07 -34.86 6.08
C LEU A 14 -6.24 -33.99 6.45
N VAL A 15 -6.98 -34.32 7.50
CA VAL A 15 -8.07 -33.49 8.03
C VAL A 15 -7.53 -32.17 8.54
N LEU A 16 -6.43 -32.17 9.30
CA LEU A 16 -5.77 -30.95 9.75
C LEU A 16 -5.28 -30.06 8.60
N ALA A 17 -4.73 -30.68 7.53
CA ALA A 17 -4.36 -29.95 6.32
C ALA A 17 -5.57 -29.27 5.67
N GLY A 18 -6.72 -29.92 5.61
CA GLY A 18 -7.98 -29.35 5.13
C GLY A 18 -8.47 -28.19 6.01
N ILE A 19 -8.51 -28.39 7.35
CA ILE A 19 -8.88 -27.34 8.29
C ILE A 19 -7.94 -26.12 8.15
N TRP A 20 -6.63 -26.36 8.05
CA TRP A 20 -5.68 -25.28 7.84
C TRP A 20 -5.95 -24.54 6.54
N GLN A 21 -6.04 -25.27 5.42
CA GLN A 21 -6.15 -24.67 4.09
C GLN A 21 -7.45 -23.87 3.89
N PHE A 22 -8.56 -24.37 4.40
CA PHE A 22 -9.88 -23.78 4.16
C PHE A 22 -10.43 -22.97 5.34
N GLY A 23 -9.99 -23.24 6.57
CA GLY A 23 -10.48 -22.59 7.78
C GLY A 23 -9.55 -21.52 8.34
N VAL A 24 -8.26 -21.82 8.44
CA VAL A 24 -7.29 -20.97 9.15
C VAL A 24 -6.51 -20.08 8.18
N SER A 25 -5.95 -20.66 7.13
CA SER A 25 -5.08 -19.95 6.17
C SER A 25 -5.74 -18.71 5.55
N PRO A 26 -7.02 -18.73 5.11
CA PRO A 26 -7.64 -17.53 4.54
C PRO A 26 -7.69 -16.32 5.48
N ARG A 27 -7.91 -16.58 6.79
CA ARG A 27 -7.92 -15.52 7.80
C ARG A 27 -6.52 -15.01 8.11
N TRP A 28 -5.56 -15.92 8.16
CA TRP A 28 -4.14 -15.60 8.44
C TRP A 28 -3.45 -14.88 7.30
N THR A 29 -3.98 -15.02 6.10
CA THR A 29 -3.45 -14.43 4.87
C THR A 29 -4.26 -13.23 4.38
N GLN A 30 -5.10 -12.63 5.22
CA GLN A 30 -5.79 -11.38 4.89
C GLN A 30 -4.78 -10.29 4.51
N ARG A 31 -5.16 -9.40 3.59
CA ARG A 31 -4.31 -8.28 3.18
C ARG A 31 -4.13 -7.29 4.34
N VAL A 32 -5.18 -7.03 5.06
CA VAL A 32 -5.21 -6.15 6.23
C VAL A 32 -5.73 -6.93 7.43
N PRO A 33 -4.84 -7.46 8.28
CA PRO A 33 -5.25 -8.15 9.51
C PRO A 33 -5.79 -7.16 10.55
N PRO A 34 -6.53 -7.63 11.56
CA PRO A 34 -6.95 -6.83 12.70
C PRO A 34 -5.77 -6.10 13.35
N GLY A 35 -5.99 -4.82 13.72
CA GLY A 35 -4.94 -3.99 14.33
C GLY A 35 -3.78 -3.62 13.40
N TRP A 36 -3.93 -3.84 12.08
CA TRP A 36 -2.90 -3.48 11.11
C TRP A 36 -2.63 -1.98 11.13
N SER A 37 -1.36 -1.65 11.14
CA SER A 37 -0.88 -0.29 10.96
C SER A 37 0.45 -0.30 10.21
N THR A 38 0.74 0.76 9.50
CA THR A 38 2.04 1.01 8.87
C THR A 38 2.38 2.48 8.93
N ARG A 39 3.67 2.77 9.00
CA ARG A 39 4.22 4.11 8.98
C ARG A 39 5.42 4.10 8.06
N VAL A 40 5.53 5.09 7.20
CA VAL A 40 6.63 5.23 6.23
C VAL A 40 7.12 6.66 6.26
N GLN A 41 8.43 6.82 6.36
CA GLN A 41 9.10 8.11 6.33
C GLN A 41 9.59 8.41 4.91
N TYR A 42 9.47 9.65 4.53
CA TYR A 42 9.91 10.16 3.24
C TYR A 42 10.87 11.33 3.45
N VAL A 43 11.80 11.45 2.54
CA VAL A 43 12.66 12.63 2.40
C VAL A 43 12.34 13.26 1.06
N GLY A 44 12.21 14.55 1.04
CA GLY A 44 11.90 15.27 -0.17
C GLY A 44 12.34 16.71 -0.13
N SER A 45 11.85 17.48 -1.06
CA SER A 45 12.04 18.92 -1.09
C SER A 45 10.71 19.62 -1.27
N ALA A 46 10.48 20.67 -0.53
CA ALA A 46 9.38 21.59 -0.78
C ALA A 46 9.89 23.01 -0.96
N ASN A 47 9.27 23.78 -1.84
CA ASN A 47 9.63 25.14 -2.17
C ASN A 47 8.36 25.97 -2.30
N ALA A 48 8.30 27.07 -1.56
CA ALA A 48 7.25 28.06 -1.71
C ALA A 48 7.60 29.03 -2.84
N PRO A 49 6.60 29.55 -3.57
CA PRO A 49 6.87 30.57 -4.58
C PRO A 49 7.33 31.88 -3.91
N ASP A 50 8.20 32.58 -4.60
CA ASP A 50 8.59 33.94 -4.23
C ASP A 50 7.32 34.84 -4.20
N PRO A 51 7.05 35.56 -3.09
CA PRO A 51 5.80 36.29 -2.93
C PRO A 51 5.64 37.47 -3.90
N VAL A 52 6.74 37.92 -4.51
CA VAL A 52 6.72 39.07 -5.44
C VAL A 52 6.58 38.61 -6.88
N THR A 53 7.36 37.58 -7.26
CA THR A 53 7.44 37.13 -8.65
C THR A 53 6.58 35.90 -8.94
N GLY A 54 6.12 35.17 -7.92
CA GLY A 54 5.41 33.92 -8.06
C GLY A 54 6.29 32.75 -8.59
N ALA A 55 7.59 32.98 -8.76
CA ALA A 55 8.51 31.97 -9.28
C ALA A 55 9.12 31.12 -8.14
N PHE A 56 9.34 29.84 -8.41
CA PHE A 56 10.14 28.99 -7.52
C PHE A 56 11.62 29.29 -7.70
N ARG A 57 12.33 29.59 -6.61
CA ARG A 57 13.76 29.93 -6.64
C ARG A 57 14.56 28.94 -5.81
N GLY A 58 15.64 28.39 -6.40
CA GLY A 58 16.59 27.50 -5.76
C GLY A 58 16.09 26.07 -5.61
N SER A 59 16.90 25.25 -4.94
CA SER A 59 16.50 23.92 -4.46
C SER A 59 15.62 24.12 -3.23
N GLY A 60 14.42 23.59 -3.21
CA GLY A 60 13.53 23.63 -2.06
C GLY A 60 14.23 23.17 -0.75
N LYS A 61 13.62 23.50 0.39
CA LYS A 61 14.09 22.97 1.67
C LYS A 61 13.93 21.46 1.68
N VAL A 62 14.92 20.76 2.25
CA VAL A 62 14.78 19.33 2.54
C VAL A 62 13.73 19.19 3.64
N GLU A 63 12.73 18.39 3.40
CA GLU A 63 11.64 18.16 4.32
C GLU A 63 11.47 16.66 4.58
N HIS A 64 10.92 16.34 5.76
CA HIS A 64 10.62 14.98 6.16
C HIS A 64 9.12 14.82 6.24
N TYR A 65 8.60 13.87 5.45
CA TYR A 65 7.19 13.55 5.43
C TYR A 65 6.95 12.21 6.11
N GLU A 66 5.79 12.07 6.72
CA GLU A 66 5.33 10.81 7.27
C GLU A 66 3.97 10.44 6.67
N ARG A 67 3.84 9.20 6.28
CA ARG A 67 2.57 8.59 5.93
C ARG A 67 2.27 7.47 6.90
N ALA A 68 1.22 7.61 7.67
CA ALA A 68 0.71 6.59 8.58
C ALA A 68 -0.63 6.07 8.09
N GLN A 69 -0.81 4.76 8.12
CA GLN A 69 -2.07 4.10 7.81
C GLN A 69 -2.42 3.16 8.96
N HIS A 70 -3.66 3.16 9.42
CA HIS A 70 -4.13 2.25 10.44
C HIS A 70 -5.62 1.97 10.35
N VAL A 71 -6.02 0.81 10.85
CA VAL A 71 -7.42 0.42 10.96
C VAL A 71 -8.03 1.11 12.17
N ILE A 72 -9.09 1.90 11.97
CA ILE A 72 -9.76 2.66 13.04
C ILE A 72 -11.10 2.04 13.48
N SER A 73 -11.70 1.18 12.66
CA SER A 73 -12.94 0.50 13.01
C SER A 73 -12.94 -0.93 12.49
N GLU A 74 -13.14 -1.87 13.41
CA GLU A 74 -13.34 -3.29 13.13
C GLU A 74 -14.80 -3.69 13.42
N ALA A 75 -15.71 -2.72 13.52
CA ALA A 75 -17.05 -2.88 14.07
C ALA A 75 -17.86 -4.00 13.40
N GLY A 76 -17.62 -5.23 13.84
CA GLY A 76 -18.53 -6.38 13.68
C GLY A 76 -18.87 -6.80 12.25
N ARG A 77 -18.30 -6.19 11.24
CA ARG A 77 -18.54 -6.50 9.83
C ARG A 77 -17.29 -7.12 9.20
N PRO A 78 -17.31 -8.43 8.86
CA PRO A 78 -16.14 -9.10 8.29
C PRO A 78 -15.81 -8.63 6.86
N ASP A 79 -16.69 -7.86 6.22
CA ASP A 79 -16.61 -7.57 4.79
C ASP A 79 -15.96 -6.23 4.47
N TRP A 80 -15.79 -5.35 5.46
CA TRP A 80 -15.10 -4.09 5.29
C TRP A 80 -14.51 -3.57 6.60
N ILE A 81 -13.48 -2.74 6.47
CA ILE A 81 -12.83 -2.00 7.55
C ILE A 81 -12.75 -0.53 7.17
N GLU A 82 -12.63 0.34 8.16
CA GLU A 82 -12.31 1.74 7.96
C GLU A 82 -10.81 1.94 8.14
N LEU A 83 -10.15 2.42 7.08
CA LEU A 83 -8.73 2.74 7.03
C LEU A 83 -8.58 4.26 7.16
N GLU A 84 -7.89 4.71 8.21
CA GLU A 84 -7.41 6.10 8.28
C GLU A 84 -6.01 6.15 7.69
N GLU A 85 -5.81 7.12 6.82
CA GLU A 85 -4.51 7.45 6.26
C GLU A 85 -4.19 8.89 6.56
N ARG A 86 -3.06 9.13 7.22
CA ARG A 86 -2.55 10.45 7.57
C ARG A 86 -1.24 10.70 6.84
N TYR A 87 -1.17 11.81 6.16
CA TYR A 87 0.04 12.35 5.57
C TYR A 87 0.40 13.62 6.33
N THR A 88 1.61 13.68 6.84
CA THR A 88 2.09 14.82 7.63
C THR A 88 3.46 15.23 7.14
N ASP A 89 3.56 16.48 6.71
CA ASP A 89 4.82 17.17 6.49
C ASP A 89 5.04 18.13 7.65
N GLY A 90 6.14 17.98 8.35
CA GLY A 90 6.47 18.76 9.54
C GLY A 90 7.71 19.63 9.33
N ASP A 91 7.64 20.85 9.83
CA ASP A 91 8.85 21.68 9.96
C ASP A 91 9.81 21.01 10.97
N PRO A 92 11.01 20.60 10.55
CA PRO A 92 11.95 19.90 11.42
C PRO A 92 12.45 20.75 12.61
N VAL A 93 12.27 22.06 12.55
CA VAL A 93 12.73 22.99 13.61
C VAL A 93 11.64 23.26 14.64
N THR A 94 10.41 23.50 14.18
CA THR A 94 9.29 23.88 15.05
C THR A 94 8.37 22.72 15.41
N GLY A 95 8.41 21.62 14.65
CA GLY A 95 7.48 20.51 14.76
C GLY A 95 6.06 20.82 14.30
N ASN A 96 5.82 22.03 13.80
CA ASN A 96 4.50 22.41 13.30
C ASN A 96 4.23 21.78 11.94
N PRO A 97 3.00 21.33 11.66
CA PRO A 97 2.66 20.79 10.36
C PRO A 97 2.74 21.89 9.28
N VAL A 98 3.54 21.62 8.25
CA VAL A 98 3.59 22.42 7.02
C VAL A 98 2.40 22.04 6.13
N PHE A 99 2.13 20.72 6.05
CA PHE A 99 0.97 20.17 5.38
C PHE A 99 0.52 18.90 6.11
N GLU A 100 -0.74 18.86 6.53
CA GLU A 100 -1.35 17.65 7.10
C GLU A 100 -2.65 17.35 6.37
N TYR A 101 -2.78 16.13 5.89
CA TYR A 101 -3.97 15.65 5.23
C TYR A 101 -4.38 14.29 5.78
N VAL A 102 -5.65 14.16 6.15
CA VAL A 102 -6.20 12.91 6.71
C VAL A 102 -7.37 12.46 5.87
N THR A 103 -7.35 11.21 5.46
CA THR A 103 -8.49 10.56 4.80
C THR A 103 -8.97 9.34 5.58
N ARG A 104 -10.24 9.02 5.37
CA ARG A 104 -10.86 7.79 5.87
C ARG A 104 -11.57 7.11 4.72
N ASP A 105 -11.21 5.88 4.48
CA ASP A 105 -11.74 5.08 3.39
C ASP A 105 -12.24 3.74 3.91
N THR A 106 -13.35 3.27 3.35
CA THR A 106 -13.84 1.91 3.61
C THR A 106 -13.29 0.96 2.56
N ILE A 107 -12.59 -0.08 3.02
CA ILE A 107 -11.95 -1.05 2.15
C ILE A 107 -12.30 -2.49 2.53
N ASP A 108 -12.25 -3.38 1.56
CA ASP A 108 -12.27 -4.82 1.78
C ASP A 108 -10.91 -5.27 2.35
N PRO A 109 -10.86 -5.83 3.57
CA PRO A 109 -9.61 -6.24 4.22
C PRO A 109 -8.89 -7.39 3.51
N ARG A 110 -9.56 -8.11 2.61
CA ARG A 110 -8.98 -9.23 1.84
C ARG A 110 -8.23 -8.75 0.61
N THR A 111 -8.76 -7.71 -0.04
CA THR A 111 -8.28 -7.27 -1.35
C THR A 111 -7.61 -5.89 -1.32
N GLY A 112 -7.87 -5.06 -0.30
CA GLY A 112 -7.44 -3.67 -0.25
C GLY A 112 -8.24 -2.74 -1.17
N ALA A 113 -9.33 -3.24 -1.77
CA ALA A 113 -10.18 -2.47 -2.67
C ALA A 113 -11.18 -1.60 -1.90
N HIS A 114 -11.51 -0.44 -2.46
CA HIS A 114 -12.59 0.40 -1.94
C HIS A 114 -13.94 -0.28 -2.07
N THR A 115 -14.74 -0.22 -1.00
CA THR A 115 -16.09 -0.83 -0.96
C THR A 115 -17.20 0.17 -1.30
N ASP A 116 -16.92 1.47 -1.23
CA ASP A 116 -17.90 2.49 -1.56
C ASP A 116 -18.20 2.56 -3.07
N ALA A 117 -19.43 2.98 -3.40
CA ALA A 117 -19.90 2.99 -4.79
C ALA A 117 -19.14 4.01 -5.68
N ARG A 118 -18.61 5.10 -5.10
CA ARG A 118 -17.91 6.17 -5.83
C ARG A 118 -16.54 5.72 -6.30
N HIS A 119 -15.91 4.83 -5.55
CA HIS A 119 -14.54 4.39 -5.79
C HIS A 119 -14.45 2.91 -6.22
N ARG A 120 -15.59 2.34 -6.65
CA ARG A 120 -15.68 0.94 -7.08
C ARG A 120 -14.60 0.61 -8.14
N GLY A 121 -13.87 -0.47 -7.89
CA GLY A 121 -12.79 -0.94 -8.75
C GLY A 121 -11.44 -0.22 -8.54
N ALA A 122 -11.36 0.77 -7.65
CA ALA A 122 -10.10 1.32 -7.19
C ALA A 122 -9.58 0.54 -5.97
N ILE A 123 -8.27 0.54 -5.81
CA ILE A 123 -7.59 -0.03 -4.63
C ILE A 123 -6.98 1.09 -3.79
N ALA A 124 -7.08 0.99 -2.46
CA ALA A 124 -6.30 1.80 -1.53
C ALA A 124 -4.95 1.13 -1.24
N LEU A 125 -4.95 -0.20 -1.21
CA LEU A 125 -3.77 -1.04 -0.99
C LEU A 125 -3.69 -2.09 -2.09
N PHE A 126 -2.49 -2.45 -2.53
CA PHE A 126 -2.32 -3.53 -3.48
C PHE A 126 -2.80 -4.86 -2.88
N PRO A 127 -3.49 -5.70 -3.65
CA PRO A 127 -3.91 -7.01 -3.19
C PRO A 127 -2.69 -7.91 -2.94
N ARG A 128 -2.86 -8.98 -2.18
CA ARG A 128 -1.88 -10.07 -2.18
C ARG A 128 -1.84 -10.73 -3.57
N LYS A 129 -0.68 -11.26 -3.97
CA LYS A 129 -0.43 -11.81 -5.32
C LYS A 129 -0.65 -10.76 -6.40
N VAL A 130 0.08 -9.67 -6.27
CA VAL A 130 0.05 -8.57 -7.25
C VAL A 130 0.37 -9.08 -8.65
N GLU A 131 -0.42 -8.69 -9.61
CA GLU A 131 -0.23 -9.00 -11.03
C GLU A 131 0.40 -7.83 -11.77
N PRO A 132 1.20 -8.07 -12.84
CA PRO A 132 1.79 -7.02 -13.67
C PRO A 132 0.75 -6.42 -14.64
N ARG A 133 -0.23 -5.68 -14.11
CA ARG A 133 -1.32 -5.05 -14.85
C ARG A 133 -1.55 -3.62 -14.35
N THR A 134 -2.43 -2.89 -14.99
CA THR A 134 -2.85 -1.56 -14.52
C THR A 134 -3.81 -1.70 -13.33
N TYR A 135 -3.58 -0.91 -12.29
CA TYR A 135 -4.48 -0.76 -11.14
C TYR A 135 -5.04 0.66 -11.11
N ARG A 136 -6.34 0.78 -10.93
CA ARG A 136 -6.93 2.06 -10.54
C ARG A 136 -6.65 2.28 -9.06
N PHE A 137 -5.81 3.25 -8.75
CA PHE A 137 -5.31 3.49 -7.40
C PHE A 137 -5.89 4.77 -6.83
N ARG A 138 -6.32 4.71 -5.59
CA ARG A 138 -6.77 5.84 -4.81
C ARG A 138 -6.31 5.65 -3.38
N SER A 139 -5.57 6.60 -2.86
CA SER A 139 -5.08 6.59 -1.49
C SER A 139 -4.68 8.02 -1.13
N ASN A 140 -5.07 8.46 0.05
CA ASN A 140 -4.77 9.80 0.55
C ASN A 140 -5.20 10.90 -0.46
N TYR A 141 -4.29 11.82 -0.80
CA TYR A 141 -4.52 12.90 -1.78
C TYR A 141 -4.57 12.42 -3.24
N VAL A 142 -4.14 11.19 -3.50
CA VAL A 142 -4.13 10.60 -4.85
C VAL A 142 -5.50 10.04 -5.19
N SER A 143 -6.24 10.71 -6.06
CA SER A 143 -7.61 10.34 -6.41
C SER A 143 -7.71 9.65 -7.77
N GLY A 144 -7.82 8.31 -7.76
CA GLY A 144 -8.27 7.57 -8.95
C GLY A 144 -7.30 7.51 -10.13
N ILE A 145 -5.99 7.55 -9.91
CA ILE A 145 -4.98 7.41 -10.95
C ILE A 145 -4.88 5.97 -11.48
N ALA A 146 -4.45 5.82 -12.73
CA ALA A 146 -4.17 4.53 -13.35
C ALA A 146 -2.68 4.19 -13.20
N LEU A 147 -2.31 3.46 -12.14
CA LEU A 147 -0.96 2.94 -11.96
C LEU A 147 -0.69 1.83 -12.97
N LYS A 148 0.18 2.09 -13.92
CA LYS A 148 0.58 1.13 -14.95
C LYS A 148 1.79 0.33 -14.46
N PHE A 149 1.78 -0.99 -14.69
CA PHE A 149 2.97 -1.80 -14.49
C PHE A 149 4.10 -1.30 -15.43
N GLU A 150 5.25 -0.98 -14.85
CA GLU A 150 6.41 -0.49 -15.57
C GLU A 150 7.42 -1.61 -15.82
N ARG A 151 7.86 -2.28 -14.74
CA ARG A 151 8.89 -3.34 -14.79
C ARG A 151 8.92 -4.19 -13.51
N ARG A 152 9.67 -5.26 -13.60
CA ARG A 152 10.15 -6.01 -12.42
C ARG A 152 11.46 -5.40 -11.95
N ASP A 153 11.67 -5.38 -10.63
CA ASP A 153 12.85 -4.82 -10.01
C ASP A 153 13.27 -5.65 -8.79
N VAL A 154 14.46 -5.39 -8.26
CA VAL A 154 14.95 -6.03 -7.04
C VAL A 154 15.57 -4.96 -6.15
N LEU A 155 14.96 -4.71 -4.98
CA LEU A 155 15.47 -3.78 -3.99
C LEU A 155 16.14 -4.56 -2.85
N GLU A 156 17.46 -4.41 -2.71
CA GLU A 156 18.27 -5.13 -1.69
C GLU A 156 17.96 -6.64 -1.63
N GLY A 157 17.74 -7.29 -2.77
CA GLY A 157 17.40 -8.71 -2.85
C GLY A 157 15.92 -9.05 -2.60
N LEU A 158 15.05 -8.07 -2.39
CA LEU A 158 13.60 -8.25 -2.34
C LEU A 158 13.01 -8.06 -3.74
N PRO A 159 12.35 -9.07 -4.35
CA PRO A 159 11.66 -8.91 -5.62
C PRO A 159 10.54 -7.90 -5.50
N THR A 160 10.41 -7.01 -6.46
CA THR A 160 9.37 -5.98 -6.50
C THR A 160 8.79 -5.82 -7.91
N PHE A 161 7.56 -5.35 -7.98
CA PHE A 161 6.96 -4.79 -9.18
C PHE A 161 6.89 -3.28 -9.06
N VAL A 162 7.28 -2.59 -10.13
CA VAL A 162 7.22 -1.13 -10.20
C VAL A 162 5.97 -0.75 -10.97
N PHE A 163 5.19 0.14 -10.38
CA PHE A 163 4.05 0.75 -11.02
C PHE A 163 4.26 2.26 -11.05
N SER A 164 3.82 2.90 -12.12
CA SER A 164 3.98 4.34 -12.26
C SER A 164 2.75 5.01 -12.85
N TYR A 165 2.62 6.27 -12.53
CA TYR A 165 1.71 7.22 -13.15
C TYR A 165 2.45 8.52 -13.42
N ARG A 166 2.19 9.13 -14.54
CA ARG A 166 2.56 10.50 -14.85
C ARG A 166 1.42 11.15 -15.62
N GLY A 167 1.00 12.32 -15.16
CA GLY A 167 -0.12 13.01 -15.80
C GLY A 167 -0.83 13.97 -14.83
N PRO A 168 -2.00 14.47 -15.23
CA PRO A 168 -2.76 15.41 -14.44
C PRO A 168 -3.31 14.74 -13.16
N LEU A 169 -3.18 15.44 -12.05
CA LEU A 169 -3.83 15.08 -10.78
C LEU A 169 -4.52 16.34 -10.23
N ASP A 170 -5.84 16.26 -10.05
CA ASP A 170 -6.60 17.31 -9.35
C ASP A 170 -6.39 17.15 -7.84
N GLN A 171 -5.70 18.12 -7.25
CA GLN A 171 -5.37 18.17 -5.83
C GLN A 171 -6.24 19.17 -5.06
N THR A 172 -7.24 19.76 -5.69
CA THR A 172 -8.10 20.81 -5.11
C THR A 172 -8.71 20.39 -3.78
N VAL A 173 -9.24 19.16 -3.71
CA VAL A 173 -9.86 18.62 -2.50
C VAL A 173 -8.82 18.37 -1.40
N ALA A 174 -7.62 17.91 -1.78
CA ALA A 174 -6.53 17.65 -0.84
C ALA A 174 -6.09 18.98 -0.17
N TYR A 175 -5.81 20.01 -0.96
CA TYR A 175 -5.43 21.33 -0.43
C TYR A 175 -6.54 21.96 0.41
N ALA A 176 -7.80 21.84 0.01
CA ALA A 176 -8.93 22.41 0.76
C ALA A 176 -9.15 21.75 2.13
N ASN A 177 -8.87 20.44 2.23
CA ASN A 177 -9.09 19.63 3.44
C ASN A 177 -7.82 19.41 4.28
N SER A 178 -6.67 19.89 3.82
CA SER A 178 -5.43 19.84 4.59
C SER A 178 -5.32 20.96 5.62
N ARG A 179 -4.35 20.82 6.52
CA ARG A 179 -3.98 21.81 7.53
C ARG A 179 -2.50 22.17 7.35
N GLY A 180 -2.07 23.25 8.00
CA GLY A 180 -0.68 23.73 7.95
C GLY A 180 -0.48 24.89 7.01
N THR A 181 0.78 25.23 6.72
CA THR A 181 1.15 26.43 5.93
C THR A 181 0.55 26.43 4.53
N PHE A 182 0.48 25.27 3.88
CA PHE A 182 -0.13 25.09 2.57
C PHE A 182 -1.54 24.51 2.64
N GLY A 183 -2.09 24.32 3.85
CA GLY A 183 -3.39 23.71 4.06
C GLY A 183 -4.54 24.71 4.07
N GLY A 184 -5.76 24.18 3.92
CA GLY A 184 -7.00 24.96 3.95
C GLY A 184 -7.21 25.87 2.74
N LEU A 185 -6.42 25.70 1.68
CA LEU A 185 -6.48 26.52 0.48
C LEU A 185 -7.76 26.23 -0.31
N ARG A 186 -8.60 27.25 -0.46
CA ARG A 186 -9.82 27.19 -1.25
C ARG A 186 -9.68 28.03 -2.50
N VAL A 187 -10.02 27.46 -3.62
CA VAL A 187 -10.03 28.15 -4.91
C VAL A 187 -11.43 28.58 -5.31
N ALA A 188 -11.55 29.56 -6.19
CA ALA A 188 -12.83 30.03 -6.70
C ALA A 188 -13.50 28.97 -7.59
N ALA A 189 -14.81 29.13 -7.82
CA ALA A 189 -15.52 28.28 -8.78
C ALA A 189 -14.88 28.43 -10.18
N GLY A 190 -14.70 27.31 -10.84
CA GLY A 190 -14.01 27.26 -12.14
C GLY A 190 -12.49 27.22 -12.06
N GLN A 191 -11.92 27.02 -10.87
CA GLN A 191 -10.49 26.84 -10.67
C GLN A 191 -10.19 25.45 -10.12
N VAL A 192 -9.00 24.91 -10.43
CA VAL A 192 -8.49 23.64 -9.94
C VAL A 192 -7.02 23.77 -9.56
N ILE A 193 -6.57 22.94 -8.62
CA ILE A 193 -5.16 22.85 -8.24
C ILE A 193 -4.57 21.62 -8.89
N ARG A 194 -3.51 21.79 -9.69
CA ARG A 194 -2.77 20.70 -10.30
C ARG A 194 -1.33 21.10 -10.61
N CYS A 195 -0.50 20.13 -10.91
CA CYS A 195 0.85 20.36 -11.41
C CYS A 195 0.82 21.20 -12.69
N LEU A 196 1.78 22.12 -12.79
CA LEU A 196 2.10 22.78 -14.05
C LEU A 196 2.41 21.72 -15.11
N ASP A 197 1.90 21.92 -16.33
CA ASP A 197 2.10 21.01 -17.48
C ASP A 197 1.70 19.53 -17.21
N ASP A 198 0.80 19.32 -16.24
CA ASP A 198 0.33 17.97 -15.87
C ASP A 198 1.48 16.98 -15.56
N GLN A 199 2.55 17.45 -14.89
CA GLN A 199 3.77 16.68 -14.63
C GLN A 199 3.78 16.00 -13.26
N PHE A 200 2.64 15.85 -12.58
CA PHE A 200 2.58 15.02 -11.39
C PHE A 200 3.06 13.61 -11.71
N TYR A 201 3.97 13.08 -10.89
CA TYR A 201 4.43 11.71 -11.00
C TYR A 201 4.23 10.94 -9.70
N TYR A 202 3.97 9.64 -9.85
CA TYR A 202 3.82 8.69 -8.76
C TYR A 202 4.42 7.37 -9.20
N ARG A 203 5.43 6.88 -8.49
CA ARG A 203 6.08 5.61 -8.78
C ARG A 203 6.21 4.80 -7.49
N ILE A 204 5.70 3.58 -7.50
CA ILE A 204 5.61 2.74 -6.33
C ILE A 204 6.22 1.36 -6.61
N TRP A 205 7.06 0.87 -5.69
CA TRP A 205 7.60 -0.48 -5.68
C TRP A 205 6.80 -1.32 -4.71
N VAL A 206 6.28 -2.45 -5.18
CA VAL A 206 5.39 -3.32 -4.42
C VAL A 206 5.94 -4.73 -4.39
N GLU A 207 6.00 -5.36 -3.22
CA GLU A 207 6.35 -6.78 -3.13
C GLU A 207 5.19 -7.64 -3.65
N PRO A 208 5.42 -8.49 -4.68
CA PRO A 208 4.31 -9.09 -5.42
C PRO A 208 3.52 -10.16 -4.66
N ALA A 209 4.10 -10.82 -3.65
CA ALA A 209 3.37 -11.85 -2.90
C ALA A 209 2.43 -11.24 -1.85
N THR A 210 2.87 -10.21 -1.13
CA THR A 210 2.14 -9.60 -0.02
C THR A 210 1.31 -8.40 -0.43
N GLY A 211 1.69 -7.71 -1.51
CA GLY A 211 1.11 -6.43 -1.90
C GLY A 211 1.62 -5.25 -1.07
N GLU A 212 2.66 -5.45 -0.25
CA GLU A 212 3.23 -4.38 0.57
C GLU A 212 4.00 -3.38 -0.28
N GLN A 213 3.78 -2.10 -0.01
CA GLN A 213 4.57 -1.02 -0.56
C GLN A 213 5.97 -1.05 0.07
N VAL A 214 6.99 -1.10 -0.77
CA VAL A 214 8.41 -1.10 -0.38
C VAL A 214 8.99 0.30 -0.45
N LYS A 215 8.80 0.97 -1.59
CA LYS A 215 9.33 2.30 -1.89
C LYS A 215 8.30 3.12 -2.64
N LEU A 216 8.30 4.42 -2.43
CA LEU A 216 7.51 5.40 -3.18
C LEU A 216 8.40 6.55 -3.63
N GLU A 217 8.17 7.01 -4.83
CA GLU A 217 8.66 8.29 -5.36
C GLU A 217 7.46 9.06 -5.92
N GLU A 218 7.32 10.31 -5.52
CA GLU A 218 6.19 11.12 -5.93
C GLU A 218 6.54 12.60 -5.97
N GLY A 219 5.72 13.39 -6.66
CA GLY A 219 5.90 14.83 -6.60
C GLY A 219 5.39 15.58 -7.80
N CYS A 220 5.52 16.89 -7.65
CA CYS A 220 5.22 17.90 -8.65
C CYS A 220 6.46 18.82 -8.83
N PRO A 221 7.49 18.38 -9.56
CA PRO A 221 8.73 19.14 -9.69
C PRO A 221 8.56 20.45 -10.49
N SER A 222 7.50 20.56 -11.29
CA SER A 222 7.12 21.81 -11.98
C SER A 222 6.32 22.77 -11.10
N GLY A 223 5.87 22.32 -9.92
CA GLY A 223 5.05 23.04 -8.97
C GLY A 223 3.55 22.88 -9.17
N ASP A 224 2.84 22.91 -8.05
CA ASP A 224 1.38 22.98 -8.02
C ASP A 224 0.92 24.42 -8.24
N TYR A 225 -0.06 24.59 -9.10
CA TYR A 225 -0.63 25.88 -9.46
C TYR A 225 -2.16 25.83 -9.36
N ILE A 226 -2.75 26.99 -9.06
CA ILE A 226 -4.16 27.23 -9.36
C ILE A 226 -4.27 27.43 -10.87
N HIS A 227 -5.14 26.67 -11.52
CA HIS A 227 -5.45 26.78 -12.93
C HIS A 227 -6.90 27.21 -13.13
N ASP A 228 -7.15 27.95 -14.20
CA ASP A 228 -8.48 28.06 -14.75
C ASP A 228 -8.91 26.70 -15.34
N SER A 229 -10.05 26.18 -14.88
CA SER A 229 -10.47 24.81 -15.25
C SER A 229 -10.95 24.69 -16.70
N VAL A 230 -11.28 25.81 -17.36
CA VAL A 230 -11.77 25.83 -18.74
C VAL A 230 -10.62 25.99 -19.72
N THR A 231 -9.75 26.99 -19.47
CA THR A 231 -8.64 27.31 -20.37
C THR A 231 -7.36 26.52 -20.07
N GLY A 232 -7.26 25.95 -18.87
CA GLY A 232 -6.05 25.30 -18.38
C GLY A 232 -4.90 26.24 -18.04
N ARG A 233 -5.12 27.58 -18.12
CA ARG A 233 -4.07 28.57 -17.87
C ARG A 233 -3.69 28.60 -16.38
N PRO A 234 -2.39 28.55 -16.03
CA PRO A 234 -1.94 28.75 -14.66
C PRO A 234 -2.19 30.19 -14.22
N LEU A 235 -2.72 30.36 -13.00
CA LEU A 235 -3.09 31.65 -12.41
C LEU A 235 -2.14 32.03 -11.27
N ALA A 236 -1.82 31.10 -10.38
CA ALA A 236 -0.95 31.34 -9.23
C ALA A 236 -0.21 30.05 -8.82
N ALA A 237 1.07 30.19 -8.48
CA ALA A 237 1.89 29.15 -7.92
C ALA A 237 1.53 28.89 -6.45
N ILE A 238 1.58 27.65 -5.99
CA ILE A 238 1.28 27.25 -4.61
C ILE A 238 2.51 26.66 -3.95
N ALA A 239 3.01 25.52 -4.47
CA ALA A 239 4.13 24.78 -3.91
C ALA A 239 4.82 23.95 -5.00
N GLN A 240 6.13 23.78 -4.88
CA GLN A 240 6.89 22.83 -5.67
C GLN A 240 7.41 21.77 -4.71
N TRP A 241 7.22 20.49 -5.01
CA TRP A 241 7.58 19.44 -4.05
C TRP A 241 7.91 18.10 -4.73
N THR A 242 8.73 17.33 -4.02
CA THR A 242 9.06 15.96 -4.37
C THR A 242 9.22 15.14 -3.09
N GLY A 243 9.04 13.83 -3.16
CA GLY A 243 9.24 12.92 -2.03
C GLY A 243 9.72 11.56 -2.49
N VAL A 244 10.55 10.95 -1.67
CA VAL A 244 11.02 9.57 -1.83
C VAL A 244 11.10 8.90 -0.47
N THR A 245 10.82 7.60 -0.39
CA THR A 245 10.99 6.83 0.85
C THR A 245 12.42 7.03 1.39
N ALA A 246 12.55 7.43 2.66
CA ALA A 246 13.83 7.68 3.31
C ALA A 246 14.72 6.43 3.32
N GLY A 247 16.05 6.60 3.18
CA GLY A 247 16.99 5.48 3.03
C GLY A 247 16.97 4.52 4.22
N ASP A 248 17.01 5.05 5.45
CA ASP A 248 17.01 4.25 6.68
C ASP A 248 15.66 3.54 6.87
N ASP A 249 14.56 4.21 6.54
CA ASP A 249 13.23 3.63 6.59
C ASP A 249 13.03 2.56 5.50
N LEU A 250 13.61 2.76 4.32
CA LEU A 250 13.59 1.77 3.24
C LEU A 250 14.21 0.45 3.67
N THR A 251 15.38 0.48 4.30
CA THR A 251 16.07 -0.74 4.79
C THR A 251 15.23 -1.46 5.86
N THR A 252 14.70 -0.72 6.83
CA THR A 252 13.79 -1.25 7.86
C THR A 252 12.57 -1.89 7.22
N ARG A 253 11.94 -1.19 6.29
CA ARG A 253 10.76 -1.63 5.57
C ARG A 253 11.00 -2.92 4.77
N ILE A 254 12.15 -3.04 4.11
CA ILE A 254 12.53 -4.26 3.39
C ILE A 254 12.62 -5.47 4.33
N LEU A 255 13.19 -5.30 5.53
CA LEU A 255 13.28 -6.38 6.53
C LEU A 255 11.89 -6.81 7.02
N GLU A 256 11.03 -5.86 7.34
CA GLU A 256 9.64 -6.14 7.74
C GLU A 256 8.87 -6.90 6.66
N ILE A 257 8.97 -6.43 5.40
CA ILE A 257 8.27 -7.05 4.27
C ILE A 257 8.83 -8.45 3.97
N ARG A 258 10.13 -8.68 4.13
CA ARG A 258 10.71 -10.03 4.02
C ARG A 258 10.13 -10.98 5.06
N ALA A 259 9.98 -10.53 6.31
CA ALA A 259 9.39 -11.32 7.38
C ALA A 259 7.91 -11.61 7.09
N GLU A 260 7.15 -10.59 6.66
CA GLU A 260 5.74 -10.76 6.28
C GLU A 260 5.57 -11.69 5.06
N ARG A 261 6.40 -11.54 4.04
CA ARG A 261 6.43 -12.42 2.87
C ARG A 261 6.69 -13.87 3.27
N TRP A 262 7.64 -14.10 4.16
CA TRP A 262 7.94 -15.44 4.67
C TRP A 262 6.73 -16.03 5.40
N LYS A 263 6.13 -15.30 6.35
CA LYS A 263 4.91 -15.71 7.07
C LYS A 263 3.76 -16.04 6.10
N TYR A 264 3.56 -15.17 5.11
CA TYR A 264 2.52 -15.35 4.11
C TYR A 264 2.72 -16.63 3.28
N LEU A 265 3.93 -16.86 2.76
CA LEU A 265 4.23 -18.04 1.95
C LEU A 265 4.11 -19.34 2.77
N TRP A 266 4.61 -19.33 3.99
CA TRP A 266 4.46 -20.49 4.88
C TRP A 266 3.00 -20.73 5.23
N GLY A 267 2.28 -19.72 5.67
CA GLY A 267 0.86 -19.84 6.05
C GLY A 267 -0.04 -20.26 4.89
N SER A 268 0.19 -19.69 3.69
CA SER A 268 -0.68 -19.97 2.54
C SER A 268 -0.37 -21.25 1.77
N ARG A 269 0.89 -21.73 1.80
CA ARG A 269 1.32 -22.83 0.93
C ARG A 269 1.95 -23.98 1.68
N TYR A 270 2.95 -23.71 2.54
CA TYR A 270 3.82 -24.77 3.03
C TYR A 270 3.22 -25.56 4.18
N ILE A 271 2.52 -24.93 5.13
CA ILE A 271 1.94 -25.64 6.28
C ILE A 271 0.92 -26.69 5.80
N GLY A 272 -0.06 -26.26 4.99
CA GLY A 272 -1.06 -27.18 4.44
C GLY A 272 -0.45 -28.32 3.61
N LEU A 273 0.51 -28.00 2.75
CA LEU A 273 1.21 -28.99 1.92
C LEU A 273 2.01 -29.98 2.76
N THR A 274 2.74 -29.50 3.76
CA THR A 274 3.54 -30.37 4.65
C THR A 274 2.64 -31.34 5.42
N LEU A 275 1.53 -30.85 5.98
CA LEU A 275 0.54 -31.68 6.66
C LEU A 275 -0.08 -32.73 5.72
N ALA A 276 -0.43 -32.31 4.49
CA ALA A 276 -0.99 -33.21 3.50
C ALA A 276 0.00 -34.30 3.06
N LEU A 277 1.25 -33.96 2.79
CA LEU A 277 2.28 -34.91 2.42
C LEU A 277 2.59 -35.89 3.56
N ALA A 278 2.77 -35.41 4.80
CA ALA A 278 2.97 -36.25 5.97
C ALA A 278 1.80 -37.22 6.19
N GLY A 279 0.57 -36.69 6.06
CA GLY A 279 -0.66 -37.48 6.15
C GLY A 279 -0.71 -38.59 5.07
N ALA A 280 -0.43 -38.23 3.83
CA ALA A 280 -0.41 -39.20 2.71
C ALA A 280 0.63 -40.31 2.91
N VAL A 281 1.85 -39.95 3.35
CA VAL A 281 2.91 -40.93 3.62
C VAL A 281 2.50 -41.89 4.74
N LEU A 282 2.00 -41.39 5.87
CA LEU A 282 1.56 -42.22 6.99
C LEU A 282 0.38 -43.12 6.60
N THR A 283 -0.56 -42.60 5.81
CA THR A 283 -1.67 -43.42 5.30
C THR A 283 -1.17 -44.54 4.41
N ALA A 284 -0.28 -44.26 3.49
CA ALA A 284 0.31 -45.28 2.60
C ALA A 284 1.10 -46.35 3.37
N VAL A 285 1.86 -45.95 4.39
CA VAL A 285 2.60 -46.89 5.26
C VAL A 285 1.61 -47.75 6.08
N GLY A 286 0.54 -47.14 6.60
CA GLY A 286 -0.47 -47.88 7.39
C GLY A 286 -1.31 -48.87 6.59
N MET A 287 -1.45 -48.66 5.26
CA MET A 287 -2.15 -49.58 4.33
C MET A 287 -1.33 -50.71 3.82
N ARG A 288 0.01 -50.72 4.03
CA ARG A 288 0.84 -51.85 3.55
C ARG A 288 0.43 -53.16 4.21
N PRO A 289 0.06 -54.18 3.43
CA PRO A 289 -0.26 -55.49 3.99
C PRO A 289 0.97 -56.02 4.74
N ARG A 290 0.78 -56.43 6.00
CA ARG A 290 1.82 -57.20 6.69
C ARG A 290 1.98 -58.51 5.93
N THR A 291 3.03 -58.63 5.14
CA THR A 291 3.46 -59.96 4.65
C THR A 291 3.75 -60.78 5.88
N GLY A 292 2.80 -61.68 6.21
CA GLY A 292 2.92 -62.61 7.34
C GLY A 292 4.17 -63.42 7.15
N ARG A 293 5.10 -63.31 8.10
CA ARG A 293 6.05 -64.37 8.36
C ARG A 293 5.25 -65.47 9.06
N GLY A 294 4.87 -66.51 8.28
CA GLY A 294 4.45 -67.80 8.82
C GLY A 294 5.63 -68.47 9.52
#